data_f98ecd3bdc2a6e14c56e27d1d0155ba6
#
_entry.id   f98ecd3bdc2a6e14c56e27d1d0155ba6
#
_cell.length_a   1.000
_cell.length_b   1.000
_cell.length_c   1.000
_cell.angle_alpha   90.00
_cell.angle_beta   90.00
_cell.angle_gamma   90.00
#
_symmetry.space_group_name_H-M   'P 1'
#
loop_
_entity.id
_entity.type
_entity.pdbx_description
1 polymer ?
#
loop_
_entity_poly.entity_id
_entity_poly.type
_entity_poly.pdbx_seq_one_letter_code
_entity_poly.pdbx_strand_id
1 'polypeptide(L)'
;SGGERRRLEISRALATDPAFMLLDEPFAGIDPLAVIDIKKIIAHLKSRNIGILISDHNVRETLGACDSAFILSEGKVIENGTPEHIATSAIAKRIYLGDEFTL
;
A
#
# COMPACT_ATOMS: atom_id res chain seq x y z
N SER A 1 13.66 -15.51 1.84
CA SER A 1 12.92 -14.84 0.78
C SER A 1 12.64 -13.38 1.14
N GLY A 2 12.27 -12.60 0.15
CA GLY A 2 11.89 -11.20 0.36
C GLY A 2 10.66 -11.05 1.25
N GLY A 3 9.70 -11.96 1.11
CA GLY A 3 8.49 -11.96 1.92
C GLY A 3 8.77 -12.27 3.39
N GLU A 4 9.63 -13.24 3.65
CA GLU A 4 10.03 -13.58 5.02
C GLU A 4 10.77 -12.44 5.69
N ARG A 5 11.66 -11.79 4.94
CA ARG A 5 12.39 -10.62 5.45
C ARG A 5 11.45 -9.49 5.83
N ARG A 6 10.46 -9.21 5.01
CA ARG A 6 9.47 -8.16 5.28
C ARG A 6 8.62 -8.48 6.49
N ARG A 7 8.19 -9.72 6.65
CA ARG A 7 7.47 -10.15 7.84
C ARG A 7 8.28 -9.94 9.09
N LEU A 8 9.58 -10.24 9.04
CA LEU A 8 10.47 -10.05 10.17
C LEU A 8 10.63 -8.55 10.50
N GLU A 9 10.79 -7.71 9.50
CA GLU A 9 10.91 -6.26 9.69
C GLU A 9 9.65 -5.69 10.34
N ILE A 10 8.48 -6.10 9.89
CA ILE A 10 7.20 -5.66 10.46
C ILE A 10 7.08 -6.15 11.90
N SER A 11 7.45 -7.39 12.17
CA SER A 11 7.40 -7.95 13.52
C SER A 11 8.31 -7.19 14.49
N ARG A 12 9.51 -6.81 14.04
CA ARG A 12 10.42 -6.01 14.87
C ARG A 12 9.84 -4.62 15.19
N ALA A 13 9.27 -3.97 14.18
CA ALA A 13 8.64 -2.68 14.38
C ALA A 13 7.47 -2.79 15.35
N LEU A 14 6.68 -3.85 15.22
CA LEU A 14 5.53 -4.11 16.07
C LEU A 14 5.92 -4.33 17.54
N ALA A 15 7.11 -4.88 17.79
CA ALA A 15 7.60 -5.11 19.14
C ALA A 15 7.77 -3.83 19.94
N THR A 16 7.84 -2.67 19.31
CA THR A 16 7.90 -1.37 19.98
C THR A 16 6.53 -0.84 20.40
N ASP A 17 5.46 -1.59 20.13
CA ASP A 17 4.07 -1.21 20.40
C ASP A 17 3.71 0.16 19.80
N PRO A 18 3.83 0.33 18.49
CA PRO A 18 3.64 1.63 17.84
C PRO A 18 2.16 1.98 17.70
N ALA A 19 1.85 3.29 17.73
CA ALA A 19 0.54 3.79 17.34
C ALA A 19 0.42 3.93 15.82
N PHE A 20 1.55 3.99 15.10
CA PHE A 20 1.61 4.26 13.67
C PHE A 20 2.84 3.57 13.05
N MET A 21 2.67 3.04 11.85
CA MET A 21 3.77 2.38 11.12
C MET A 21 3.88 2.89 9.70
N LEU A 22 5.12 3.03 9.23
CA LEU A 22 5.43 3.35 7.85
C LEU A 22 5.97 2.09 7.17
N LEU A 23 5.36 1.71 6.04
CA LEU A 23 5.79 0.56 5.24
C LEU A 23 6.24 1.08 3.88
N ASP A 24 7.54 1.02 3.63
CA ASP A 24 8.12 1.46 2.37
C ASP A 24 8.24 0.27 1.41
N GLU A 25 7.51 0.34 0.31
CA GLU A 25 7.47 -0.67 -0.74
C GLU A 25 7.26 -2.10 -0.23
N PRO A 26 6.20 -2.34 0.58
CA PRO A 26 5.99 -3.65 1.17
C PRO A 26 5.70 -4.76 0.15
N PHE A 27 5.25 -4.41 -1.06
CA PHE A 27 4.90 -5.38 -2.10
C PHE A 27 5.98 -5.56 -3.15
N ALA A 28 7.08 -4.81 -3.10
CA ALA A 28 8.11 -4.88 -4.13
C ALA A 28 8.94 -6.15 -4.01
N GLY A 29 9.19 -6.81 -5.14
CA GLY A 29 10.12 -7.94 -5.23
C GLY A 29 9.69 -9.20 -4.49
N ILE A 30 8.40 -9.38 -4.21
CA ILE A 30 7.90 -10.59 -3.54
C ILE A 30 6.91 -11.33 -4.44
N ASP A 31 6.72 -12.62 -4.17
CA ASP A 31 5.81 -13.44 -4.97
C ASP A 31 4.34 -13.25 -4.55
N PRO A 32 3.38 -13.76 -5.37
CA PRO A 32 1.95 -13.57 -5.08
C PRO A 32 1.49 -14.11 -3.73
N LEU A 33 2.06 -15.21 -3.26
CA LEU A 33 1.69 -15.76 -1.95
C LEU A 33 2.19 -14.86 -0.82
N ALA A 34 3.39 -14.31 -0.96
CA ALA A 34 3.92 -13.37 0.02
C ALA A 34 3.12 -12.06 0.04
N VAL A 35 2.63 -11.61 -1.11
CA VAL A 35 1.75 -10.44 -1.17
C VAL A 35 0.50 -10.66 -0.34
N ILE A 36 -0.13 -11.83 -0.46
CA ILE A 36 -1.30 -12.20 0.33
C ILE A 36 -0.99 -12.16 1.82
N ASP A 37 0.16 -12.70 2.22
CA ASP A 37 0.58 -12.70 3.63
C ASP A 37 0.78 -11.28 4.15
N ILE A 38 1.43 -10.42 3.39
CA ILE A 38 1.65 -9.02 3.78
C ILE A 38 0.30 -8.30 3.93
N LYS A 39 -0.64 -8.51 3.01
CA LYS A 39 -1.98 -7.93 3.12
C LYS A 39 -2.70 -8.37 4.39
N LYS A 40 -2.57 -9.63 4.77
CA LYS A 40 -3.15 -10.14 6.01
C LYS A 40 -2.53 -9.49 7.24
N ILE A 41 -1.23 -9.29 7.22
CA ILE A 41 -0.51 -8.59 8.30
C ILE A 41 -1.02 -7.14 8.41
N ILE A 42 -1.13 -6.44 7.30
CA ILE A 42 -1.65 -5.06 7.27
C ILE A 42 -3.05 -5.00 7.87
N ALA A 43 -3.94 -5.91 7.46
CA ALA A 43 -5.29 -5.98 7.99
C ALA A 43 -5.31 -6.23 9.51
N HIS A 44 -4.43 -7.10 9.99
CA HIS A 44 -4.30 -7.39 11.40
C HIS A 44 -3.82 -6.17 12.20
N LEU A 45 -2.81 -5.47 11.70
CA LEU A 45 -2.30 -4.26 12.34
C LEU A 45 -3.39 -3.19 12.43
N LYS A 46 -4.14 -3.02 11.35
CA LYS A 46 -5.26 -2.10 11.30
C LYS A 46 -6.33 -2.46 12.33
N SER A 47 -6.61 -3.75 12.51
CA SER A 47 -7.59 -4.22 13.50
C SER A 47 -7.15 -3.92 14.93
N ARG A 48 -5.86 -3.71 15.16
CA ARG A 48 -5.30 -3.29 16.45
C ARG A 48 -5.23 -1.78 16.61
N ASN A 49 -5.89 -1.04 15.74
CA ASN A 49 -5.91 0.43 15.73
C ASN A 49 -4.54 1.06 15.50
N ILE A 50 -3.67 0.38 14.76
CA ILE A 50 -2.40 0.94 14.32
C ILE A 50 -2.63 1.64 12.99
N GLY A 51 -2.27 2.93 12.90
CA GLY A 51 -2.30 3.66 11.64
C GLY A 51 -1.17 3.20 10.74
N ILE A 52 -1.44 3.03 9.44
CA ILE A 52 -0.44 2.52 8.50
C ILE A 52 -0.36 3.44 7.29
N LEU A 53 0.86 3.88 6.98
CA LEU A 53 1.15 4.59 5.74
C LEU A 53 2.01 3.69 4.85
N ILE A 54 1.53 3.42 3.64
CA ILE A 54 2.24 2.58 2.66
C ILE A 54 2.72 3.47 1.52
N SER A 55 3.98 3.32 1.16
CA SER A 55 4.56 3.91 -0.05
C SER A 55 4.93 2.76 -0.98
N ASP A 56 4.31 2.68 -2.15
CA ASP A 56 4.59 1.61 -3.11
C ASP A 56 4.19 2.05 -4.51
N HIS A 57 4.87 1.54 -5.51
CA HIS A 57 4.52 1.76 -6.92
C HIS A 57 3.64 0.64 -7.49
N ASN A 58 3.40 -0.41 -6.74
CA ASN A 58 2.50 -1.49 -7.12
C ASN A 58 1.06 -1.06 -6.86
N VAL A 59 0.47 -0.40 -7.83
CA VAL A 59 -0.80 0.32 -7.68
C VAL A 59 -1.93 -0.58 -7.27
N ARG A 60 -2.12 -1.70 -7.99
CA ARG A 60 -3.26 -2.58 -7.74
C ARG A 60 -3.22 -3.17 -6.33
N GLU A 61 -2.04 -3.61 -5.88
CA GLU A 61 -1.89 -4.20 -4.56
C GLU A 61 -2.09 -3.15 -3.47
N THR A 62 -1.53 -1.95 -3.68
CA THR A 62 -1.64 -0.85 -2.72
C THR A 62 -3.08 -0.38 -2.58
N LEU A 63 -3.78 -0.16 -3.68
CA LEU A 63 -5.19 0.25 -3.64
C LEU A 63 -6.07 -0.83 -3.02
N GLY A 64 -5.72 -2.10 -3.18
CA GLY A 64 -6.44 -3.20 -2.55
C GLY A 64 -6.22 -3.31 -1.04
N ALA A 65 -5.21 -2.65 -0.50
CA ALA A 65 -4.85 -2.76 0.91
C ALA A 65 -5.15 -1.49 1.73
N CYS A 66 -5.46 -0.37 1.09
CA CYS A 66 -5.62 0.91 1.78
C CYS A 66 -7.06 1.41 1.79
N ASP A 67 -7.36 2.31 2.74
CA ASP A 67 -8.66 2.99 2.84
C ASP A 67 -8.70 4.25 2.01
N SER A 68 -7.56 4.91 1.86
CA SER A 68 -7.42 6.09 1.02
C SER A 68 -5.99 6.16 0.51
N ALA A 69 -5.78 6.87 -0.59
CA ALA A 69 -4.48 6.96 -1.21
C ALA A 69 -4.23 8.34 -1.81
N PHE A 70 -2.96 8.66 -1.98
CA PHE A 70 -2.49 9.85 -2.66
C PHE A 70 -1.60 9.40 -3.82
N ILE A 71 -1.75 10.04 -4.97
CA ILE A 71 -0.83 9.85 -6.08
C ILE A 71 0.11 11.05 -6.15
N LEU A 72 1.41 10.77 -6.09
CA LEU A 72 2.44 11.81 -6.19
C LEU A 72 3.06 11.78 -7.57
N SER A 73 3.23 12.96 -8.16
CA SER A 73 3.92 13.12 -9.42
C SER A 73 4.71 14.42 -9.38
N GLU A 74 6.00 14.33 -9.65
CA GLU A 74 6.91 15.50 -9.67
C GLU A 74 6.81 16.35 -8.39
N GLY A 75 6.75 15.67 -7.24
CA GLY A 75 6.70 16.32 -5.94
C GLY A 75 5.35 16.90 -5.55
N LYS A 76 4.30 16.59 -6.31
CA LYS A 76 2.96 17.10 -6.04
C LYS A 76 1.94 15.99 -5.90
N VAL A 77 0.93 16.20 -5.06
CA VAL A 77 -0.22 15.31 -5.00
C VAL A 77 -1.14 15.69 -6.15
N ILE A 78 -1.29 14.78 -7.12
CA ILE A 78 -2.12 15.02 -8.30
C ILE A 78 -3.53 14.45 -8.16
N GLU A 79 -3.73 13.51 -7.24
CA GLU A 79 -5.03 12.93 -6.95
C GLU A 79 -5.00 12.32 -5.55
N ASN A 80 -6.16 12.28 -4.88
CA ASN A 80 -6.29 11.61 -3.60
C ASN A 80 -7.74 11.16 -3.40
N GLY A 81 -7.94 10.20 -2.51
CA GLY A 81 -9.26 9.71 -2.17
C GLY A 81 -9.29 8.20 -1.95
N THR A 82 -10.50 7.64 -2.03
CA THR A 82 -10.69 6.19 -1.90
C THR A 82 -10.08 5.46 -3.08
N PRO A 83 -9.78 4.16 -2.94
CA PRO A 83 -9.30 3.36 -4.07
C PRO A 83 -10.22 3.45 -5.29
N GLU A 84 -11.54 3.43 -5.08
CA GLU A 84 -12.51 3.52 -6.16
C GLU A 84 -12.43 4.88 -6.88
N HIS A 85 -12.30 5.96 -6.13
CA HIS A 85 -12.15 7.29 -6.70
C HIS A 85 -10.89 7.38 -7.56
N ILE A 86 -9.77 6.86 -7.05
CA ILE A 86 -8.50 6.90 -7.77
C ILE A 86 -8.57 6.05 -9.04
N ALA A 87 -9.15 4.85 -8.96
CA ALA A 87 -9.24 3.94 -10.09
C ALA A 87 -10.08 4.52 -11.24
N THR A 88 -11.01 5.42 -10.95
CA THR A 88 -11.88 6.03 -11.96
C THR A 88 -11.49 7.47 -12.30
N SER A 89 -10.45 8.01 -11.68
CA SER A 89 -10.00 9.37 -11.91
C SER A 89 -9.36 9.53 -13.30
N ALA A 90 -9.85 10.48 -14.08
CA ALA A 90 -9.31 10.77 -15.40
C ALA A 90 -7.85 11.26 -15.32
N ILE A 91 -7.53 12.07 -14.30
CA ILE A 91 -6.17 12.57 -14.10
C ILE A 91 -5.23 11.42 -13.73
N ALA A 92 -5.64 10.55 -12.82
CA ALA A 92 -4.84 9.40 -12.39
C ALA A 92 -4.58 8.45 -13.56
N LYS A 93 -5.62 8.14 -14.34
CA LYS A 93 -5.46 7.25 -15.51
C LYS A 93 -4.51 7.84 -16.55
N ARG A 94 -4.65 9.12 -16.84
CA ARG A 94 -3.83 9.78 -17.85
C ARG A 94 -2.35 9.86 -17.47
N ILE A 95 -2.07 10.15 -16.20
CA ILE A 95 -0.70 10.45 -15.76
C ILE A 95 0.02 9.22 -15.22
N TYR A 96 -0.69 8.30 -14.57
CA TYR A 96 -0.08 7.23 -13.81
C TYR A 96 -0.62 5.83 -14.08
N LEU A 97 -1.96 5.65 -14.08
CA LEU A 97 -2.56 4.31 -14.11
C LEU A 97 -2.68 3.72 -15.51
N GLY A 98 -2.93 4.56 -16.51
CA GLY A 98 -3.31 4.12 -17.85
C GLY A 98 -4.82 4.01 -18.01
N ASP A 99 -5.29 4.16 -19.26
CA ASP A 99 -6.73 4.25 -19.55
C ASP A 99 -7.49 2.97 -19.26
N GLU A 100 -6.83 1.81 -19.33
CA GLU A 100 -7.45 0.51 -19.15
C GLU A 100 -7.36 -0.01 -17.73
N PHE A 101 -6.84 0.78 -16.80
CA PHE A 101 -6.69 0.35 -15.42
C PHE A 101 -8.04 0.09 -14.76
N THR A 102 -8.15 -1.06 -14.08
CA THR A 102 -9.29 -1.42 -13.21
C THR A 102 -8.77 -2.08 -11.95
N LEU A 103 -9.52 -1.98 -10.89
CA LEU A 103 -9.19 -2.66 -9.63
C LEU A 103 -9.41 -4.18 -9.69
#